data_adc56589ddcf2f5ed31bdf53b97a4c83
#
_entry.id   adc56589ddcf2f5ed31bdf53b97a4c83
#
_cell.length_a   1.000
_cell.length_b   1.000
_cell.length_c   1.000
_cell.angle_alpha   90.00
_cell.angle_beta   90.00
_cell.angle_gamma   90.00
#
_symmetry.space_group_name_H-M   'P 1'
#
loop_
_entity.id
_entity.type
_entity.pdbx_description
1 polymer ?
#
loop_
_entity_poly.entity_id
_entity_poly.type
_entity_poly.pdbx_seq_one_letter_code
_entity_poly.pdbx_strand_id
1 'polypeptide(L)'
;MTKPEYEWTWKEIPVGNVILEPGNASQYRTGDWKSLKPVLNRELCIHCGLCYIYCPDMAYNSDKEGFFVADLFYCKGCGICAKECPTGAISMVVEGEEK
;
A
#
# COMPACT_ATOMS: atom_id res chain seq x y z
N MET A 1 -15.17 -1.58 -9.24
CA MET A 1 -16.31 -2.51 -9.30
C MET A 1 -17.53 -1.85 -8.72
N THR A 2 -18.66 -2.00 -9.41
CA THR A 2 -19.89 -1.30 -9.05
C THR A 2 -20.67 -1.95 -7.92
N LYS A 3 -20.42 -3.25 -7.67
CA LYS A 3 -21.02 -3.93 -6.53
C LYS A 3 -20.10 -5.04 -6.01
N PRO A 4 -20.28 -5.44 -4.73
CA PRO A 4 -19.47 -6.50 -4.14
C PRO A 4 -19.60 -7.82 -4.89
N GLU A 5 -18.53 -8.59 -4.91
CA GLU A 5 -18.50 -9.85 -5.66
C GLU A 5 -19.57 -10.85 -5.24
N TYR A 6 -19.94 -10.86 -3.95
CA TYR A 6 -20.96 -11.79 -3.45
C TYR A 6 -22.38 -11.43 -3.89
N GLU A 7 -22.61 -10.23 -4.45
CA GLU A 7 -23.90 -9.81 -4.98
C GLU A 7 -24.08 -10.14 -6.46
N TRP A 8 -23.01 -10.56 -7.13
CA TRP A 8 -23.07 -10.92 -8.54
C TRP A 8 -23.68 -12.30 -8.72
N THR A 9 -24.61 -12.42 -9.70
CA THR A 9 -25.13 -13.69 -10.13
C THR A 9 -24.55 -14.02 -11.52
N TRP A 10 -24.61 -15.29 -11.90
CA TRP A 10 -24.07 -15.70 -13.20
C TRP A 10 -24.74 -14.99 -14.38
N LYS A 11 -25.98 -14.57 -14.21
CA LYS A 11 -26.72 -13.85 -15.25
C LYS A 11 -26.26 -12.41 -15.44
N GLU A 12 -25.65 -11.83 -14.42
CA GLU A 12 -25.20 -10.43 -14.42
C GLU A 12 -23.76 -10.27 -14.88
N ILE A 13 -23.00 -11.35 -14.83
CA ILE A 13 -21.59 -11.33 -15.19
C ILE A 13 -21.44 -11.13 -16.69
N PRO A 14 -20.59 -10.19 -17.15
CA PRO A 14 -20.36 -10.00 -18.58
C PRO A 14 -19.86 -11.26 -19.26
N VAL A 15 -20.17 -11.41 -20.54
CA VAL A 15 -19.73 -12.56 -21.34
C VAL A 15 -18.20 -12.65 -21.28
N GLY A 16 -17.70 -13.85 -20.95
CA GLY A 16 -16.28 -14.07 -20.80
C GLY A 16 -15.73 -13.69 -19.44
N ASN A 17 -16.59 -13.28 -18.50
CA ASN A 17 -16.20 -12.88 -17.16
C ASN A 17 -15.16 -11.74 -17.16
N VAL A 18 -15.38 -10.78 -18.06
CA VAL A 18 -14.48 -9.64 -18.26
C VAL A 18 -14.93 -8.47 -17.40
N ILE A 19 -13.99 -7.78 -16.77
CA ILE A 19 -14.27 -6.53 -16.08
C ILE A 19 -14.26 -5.39 -17.10
N LEU A 20 -15.38 -4.68 -17.18
CA LEU A 20 -15.58 -3.63 -18.20
C LEU A 20 -15.08 -2.24 -17.75
N GLU A 21 -14.77 -2.05 -16.46
CA GLU A 21 -14.29 -0.78 -15.95
C GLU A 21 -12.78 -0.68 -16.11
N PRO A 22 -12.24 0.22 -16.96
CA PRO A 22 -10.80 0.33 -17.13
C PRO A 22 -10.14 0.89 -15.88
N GLY A 23 -9.00 0.32 -15.48
CA GLY A 23 -8.22 0.81 -14.36
C GLY A 23 -8.87 0.63 -12.98
N ASN A 24 -9.86 -0.25 -12.86
CA ASN A 24 -10.56 -0.43 -11.58
C ASN A 24 -9.70 -1.04 -10.49
N ALA A 25 -8.53 -1.58 -10.84
CA ALA A 25 -7.57 -2.10 -9.85
C ALA A 25 -7.16 -1.03 -8.85
N SER A 26 -7.21 0.25 -9.23
CA SER A 26 -6.90 1.35 -8.32
C SER A 26 -7.88 1.44 -7.14
N GLN A 27 -9.06 0.87 -7.29
CA GLN A 27 -10.08 0.86 -6.24
C GLN A 27 -9.97 -0.36 -5.31
N TYR A 28 -9.12 -1.30 -5.66
CA TYR A 28 -8.94 -2.52 -4.87
C TYR A 28 -7.96 -2.27 -3.72
N ARG A 29 -8.47 -2.33 -2.50
CA ARG A 29 -7.69 -2.06 -1.29
C ARG A 29 -6.81 -3.27 -0.94
N THR A 30 -5.73 -3.45 -1.67
CA THR A 30 -4.80 -4.57 -1.45
C THR A 30 -3.98 -4.42 -0.17
N GLY A 31 -3.95 -3.23 0.41
CA GLY A 31 -3.31 -3.00 1.70
C GLY A 31 -3.92 -3.78 2.84
N ASP A 32 -5.15 -4.26 2.70
CA ASP A 32 -5.79 -5.10 3.71
C ASP A 32 -5.11 -6.47 3.86
N TRP A 33 -4.27 -6.86 2.92
CA TRP A 33 -3.53 -8.13 2.97
C TRP A 33 -2.38 -8.11 3.98
N LYS A 34 -1.95 -6.93 4.42
CA LYS A 34 -0.78 -6.83 5.30
C LYS A 34 -1.07 -7.30 6.72
N SER A 35 -0.06 -7.89 7.36
CA SER A 35 -0.09 -8.20 8.78
C SER A 35 0.79 -7.22 9.58
N LEU A 36 1.77 -6.60 8.93
CA LEU A 36 2.63 -5.58 9.51
C LEU A 36 2.50 -4.31 8.67
N LYS A 37 2.66 -3.16 9.30
CA LYS A 37 2.66 -1.89 8.59
C LYS A 37 3.92 -1.08 8.93
N PRO A 38 4.44 -0.29 7.98
CA PRO A 38 5.58 0.58 8.25
C PRO A 38 5.14 1.83 9.00
N VAL A 39 5.96 2.25 9.95
CA VAL A 39 5.78 3.51 10.69
C VAL A 39 7.05 4.34 10.51
N LEU A 40 6.89 5.57 10.05
CA LEU A 40 8.01 6.47 9.82
C LEU A 40 8.30 7.31 11.06
N ASN A 41 9.56 7.31 11.47
CA ASN A 41 10.06 8.26 12.47
C ASN A 41 10.70 9.43 11.74
N ARG A 42 10.02 10.57 11.72
CA ARG A 42 10.47 11.75 10.96
C ARG A 42 11.78 12.33 11.47
N GLU A 43 12.11 12.12 12.74
CA GLU A 43 13.36 12.61 13.33
C GLU A 43 14.58 11.90 12.77
N LEU A 44 14.44 10.66 12.36
CA LEU A 44 15.54 9.87 11.82
C LEU A 44 15.61 9.90 10.29
N CYS A 45 14.56 10.39 9.64
CA CYS A 45 14.46 10.37 8.19
C CYS A 45 15.37 11.44 7.56
N ILE A 46 16.19 11.02 6.60
CA ILE A 46 17.10 11.90 5.88
C ILE A 46 16.63 12.22 4.45
N HIS A 47 15.40 11.90 4.13
CA HIS A 47 14.80 12.15 2.81
C HIS A 47 15.54 11.50 1.64
N CYS A 48 16.19 10.36 1.87
CA CYS A 48 16.99 9.70 0.82
C CYS A 48 16.16 9.04 -0.29
N GLY A 49 14.88 8.75 -0.02
CA GLY A 49 13.98 8.19 -1.02
C GLY A 49 14.13 6.71 -1.30
N LEU A 50 14.98 5.98 -0.57
CA LEU A 50 15.18 4.55 -0.81
C LEU A 50 13.91 3.74 -0.57
N CYS A 51 13.11 4.11 0.43
CA CYS A 51 11.82 3.45 0.68
C CYS A 51 10.88 3.58 -0.52
N TYR A 52 10.87 4.73 -1.15
CA TYR A 52 10.09 4.96 -2.37
C TYR A 52 10.59 4.11 -3.54
N ILE A 53 11.92 4.07 -3.73
CA ILE A 53 12.53 3.36 -4.86
C ILE A 53 12.34 1.85 -4.74
N TYR A 54 12.48 1.30 -3.55
CA TYR A 54 12.43 -0.15 -3.33
C TYR A 54 11.05 -0.71 -3.06
N CYS A 55 10.02 0.13 -2.93
CA CYS A 55 8.67 -0.37 -2.68
C CYS A 55 8.17 -1.15 -3.91
N PRO A 56 7.89 -2.45 -3.79
CA PRO A 56 7.45 -3.26 -4.95
C PRO A 56 6.06 -2.87 -5.46
N ASP A 57 5.24 -2.25 -4.62
CA ASP A 57 3.89 -1.83 -5.00
C ASP A 57 3.77 -0.35 -5.34
N MET A 58 4.87 0.39 -5.31
CA MET A 58 4.88 1.84 -5.51
C MET A 58 3.91 2.54 -4.55
N ALA A 59 3.82 2.05 -3.31
CA ALA A 59 2.87 2.54 -2.32
C ALA A 59 3.35 3.78 -1.57
N TYR A 60 4.54 4.26 -1.84
CA TYR A 60 5.07 5.46 -1.19
C TYR A 60 4.78 6.71 -1.99
N ASN A 61 4.40 7.77 -1.29
CA ASN A 61 4.21 9.10 -1.85
C ASN A 61 4.99 10.10 -1.01
N SER A 62 5.48 11.17 -1.63
CA SER A 62 6.11 12.24 -0.87
C SER A 62 5.03 13.20 -0.36
N ASP A 63 5.19 13.65 0.88
CA ASP A 63 4.30 14.66 1.44
C ASP A 63 4.83 16.07 1.16
N LYS A 64 4.14 17.09 1.68
CA LYS A 64 4.51 18.48 1.44
C LYS A 64 5.83 18.87 2.06
N GLU A 65 6.29 18.13 3.07
CA GLU A 65 7.54 18.39 3.77
C GLU A 65 8.72 17.61 3.18
N GLY A 66 8.47 16.80 2.15
CA GLY A 66 9.50 15.99 1.51
C GLY A 66 9.73 14.64 2.14
N PHE A 67 8.94 14.25 3.13
CA PHE A 67 8.98 12.90 3.68
C PHE A 67 8.25 11.92 2.77
N PHE A 68 8.74 10.70 2.73
CA PHE A 68 8.08 9.63 1.98
C PHE A 68 7.19 8.83 2.93
N VAL A 69 5.91 8.78 2.63
CA VAL A 69 4.90 8.17 3.49
C VAL A 69 4.23 7.03 2.73
N ALA A 70 4.06 5.89 3.40
CA ALA A 70 3.40 4.73 2.81
C ALA A 70 1.89 4.96 2.70
N ASP A 71 1.34 4.68 1.52
CA ASP A 71 -0.10 4.63 1.33
C ASP A 71 -0.59 3.26 1.76
N LEU A 72 -1.20 3.18 2.92
CA LEU A 72 -1.63 1.91 3.50
C LEU A 72 -2.78 1.25 2.74
N PHE A 73 -3.40 1.98 1.81
CA PHE A 73 -4.41 1.40 0.92
C PHE A 73 -3.79 0.30 0.03
N TYR A 74 -2.54 0.47 -0.37
CA TYR A 74 -1.84 -0.47 -1.27
C TYR A 74 -0.66 -1.18 -0.62
N CYS A 75 -0.11 -0.66 0.48
CA CYS A 75 1.06 -1.24 1.14
C CYS A 75 0.74 -2.62 1.69
N LYS A 76 1.58 -3.60 1.38
CA LYS A 76 1.39 -4.98 1.80
C LYS A 76 2.29 -5.41 2.97
N GLY A 77 3.05 -4.47 3.53
CA GLY A 77 3.87 -4.75 4.70
C GLY A 77 5.04 -5.68 4.44
N CYS A 78 5.65 -5.61 3.26
CA CYS A 78 6.75 -6.52 2.88
C CYS A 78 8.04 -6.29 3.70
N GLY A 79 8.20 -5.11 4.30
CA GLY A 79 9.35 -4.81 5.15
C GLY A 79 10.61 -4.36 4.42
N ILE A 80 10.62 -4.30 3.10
CA ILE A 80 11.80 -3.89 2.33
C ILE A 80 12.21 -2.46 2.67
N CYS A 81 11.24 -1.55 2.76
CA CYS A 81 11.51 -0.15 3.09
C CYS A 81 12.18 0.00 4.45
N ALA A 82 11.72 -0.76 5.44
CA ALA A 82 12.31 -0.72 6.79
C ALA A 82 13.73 -1.28 6.80
N LYS A 83 13.96 -2.34 6.04
CA LYS A 83 15.28 -2.97 5.96
C LYS A 83 16.29 -2.09 5.22
N GLU A 84 15.85 -1.42 4.17
CA GLU A 84 16.74 -0.61 3.33
C GLU A 84 16.94 0.82 3.83
N CYS A 85 16.18 1.25 4.84
CA CYS A 85 16.35 2.59 5.38
C CYS A 85 17.70 2.71 6.09
N PRO A 86 18.60 3.59 5.61
CA PRO A 86 19.96 3.66 6.16
C PRO A 86 20.01 4.20 7.59
N THR A 87 19.02 4.99 8.00
CA THR A 87 18.97 5.57 9.34
C THR A 87 18.06 4.84 10.31
N GLY A 88 17.37 3.79 9.83
CA GLY A 88 16.42 3.06 10.65
C GLY A 88 15.16 3.86 11.00
N ALA A 89 14.79 4.82 10.15
CA ALA A 89 13.64 5.68 10.40
C ALA A 89 12.29 4.95 10.27
N ILE A 90 12.28 3.82 9.59
CA ILE A 90 11.06 3.04 9.37
C ILE A 90 11.12 1.78 10.21
N SER A 91 10.06 1.54 10.99
CA SER A 91 9.91 0.30 11.74
C SER A 91 8.58 -0.36 11.37
N MET A 92 8.56 -1.69 11.44
CA MET A 92 7.35 -2.46 11.15
C MET A 92 6.64 -2.76 12.46
N VAL A 93 5.34 -2.48 12.49
CA VAL A 93 4.49 -2.76 13.65
C VAL A 93 3.33 -3.66 13.22
N VAL A 94 2.78 -4.41 14.17
CA VAL A 94 1.65 -5.29 13.88
C VAL A 94 0.43 -4.45 13.50
N GLU A 95 -0.31 -4.89 12.49
CA GLU A 95 -1.52 -4.19 12.05
C GLU A 95 -2.50 -4.06 13.22
N GLY A 96 -2.98 -2.84 13.42
CA GLY A 96 -3.87 -2.53 14.53
C GLY A 96 -3.20 -1.93 15.75
N GLU A 97 -1.86 -2.01 15.84
CA GLU A 97 -1.10 -1.33 16.88
C GLU A 97 -0.61 0.02 16.38
N GLU A 98 -0.73 1.03 17.22
CA GLU A 98 -0.21 2.36 16.90
C GLU A 98 0.98 2.70 17.77
N LYS A 99 1.93 3.41 17.19
CA LYS A 99 3.05 4.01 17.91
C LYS A 99 2.92 5.52 17.92
#